data_264d5de027d06a5fe7f64444384bf8d4
#
_entry.id   264d5de027d06a5fe7f64444384bf8d4
#
_cell.length_a   1.000
_cell.length_b   1.000
_cell.length_c   1.000
_cell.angle_alpha   90.00
_cell.angle_beta   90.00
_cell.angle_gamma   90.00
#
_symmetry.space_group_name_H-M   'P 1'
#
loop_
_entity.id
_entity.type
_entity.pdbx_description
1 polymer ?
#
loop_
_entity_poly.entity_id
_entity_poly.type
_entity_poly.pdbx_seq_one_letter_code
_entity_poly.pdbx_strand_id
1 'polypeptide(L)'
;MSDKSLTIEITGIHLEIDKKTDDYTRKKISKLIDYIPKKARGVAFASVKIAEVNKKDNNKYECEAVLTLPDKKLFAKESAPNALAAVDIIEAKLRAQISKYKTERRSDGVRTGGFMAMVKRSLRRK
;
A
#
# COMPACT_ATOMS: atom_id res chain seq x y z
N MET A 1 16.10 -6.24 -13.79
CA MET A 1 15.83 -6.06 -13.82
C MET A 1 15.42 -5.51 -13.08
N SER A 2 15.37 -5.87 -12.50
CA SER A 2 15.09 -5.04 -12.14
C SER A 2 14.75 -4.77 -10.82
N ASP A 3 15.47 -3.93 -10.16
CA ASP A 3 15.13 -3.58 -8.86
C ASP A 3 13.91 -2.70 -8.94
N LYS A 4 13.32 -2.59 -10.09
CA LYS A 4 12.12 -1.84 -10.21
C LYS A 4 10.93 -2.75 -10.22
N SER A 5 11.13 -3.98 -9.95
CA SER A 5 10.06 -4.92 -9.99
C SER A 5 9.59 -5.21 -8.57
N LEU A 6 8.33 -5.15 -8.35
CA LEU A 6 7.75 -5.46 -7.05
C LEU A 6 7.07 -6.81 -7.16
N THR A 7 7.38 -7.71 -6.25
CA THR A 7 6.73 -9.02 -6.24
C THR A 7 5.33 -8.85 -5.69
N ILE A 8 4.34 -9.28 -6.44
CA ILE A 8 2.95 -9.11 -6.06
C ILE A 8 2.22 -10.44 -6.12
N GLU A 9 1.52 -10.78 -5.07
CA GLU A 9 0.74 -11.99 -5.02
C GLU A 9 -0.71 -11.57 -4.90
N ILE A 10 -1.58 -12.04 -5.78
CA ILE A 10 -2.99 -11.67 -5.79
C ILE A 10 -3.84 -12.90 -5.56
N THR A 11 -4.72 -12.85 -4.60
CA THR A 11 -5.57 -13.97 -4.23
C THR A 11 -7.04 -13.56 -4.22
N GLY A 12 -7.90 -14.40 -4.76
CA GLY A 12 -9.34 -14.16 -4.70
C GLY A 12 -9.95 -14.98 -3.56
N ILE A 13 -10.86 -14.37 -2.81
CA ILE A 13 -11.54 -15.06 -1.73
C ILE A 13 -13.02 -15.10 -2.13
N HIS A 14 -13.55 -16.28 -2.34
CA HIS A 14 -14.92 -16.48 -2.80
C HIS A 14 -15.11 -15.80 -4.15
N LEU A 15 -14.05 -15.71 -4.92
CA LEU A 15 -14.04 -14.96 -6.16
C LEU A 15 -12.89 -15.45 -7.00
N GLU A 16 -13.14 -15.63 -8.28
CA GLU A 16 -12.08 -16.03 -9.17
C GLU A 16 -11.58 -14.77 -9.82
N ILE A 17 -10.29 -14.51 -9.75
CA ILE A 17 -9.71 -13.30 -10.30
C ILE A 17 -9.55 -13.47 -11.80
N ASP A 18 -10.25 -12.68 -12.60
CA ASP A 18 -10.12 -12.80 -14.04
C ASP A 18 -8.86 -12.06 -14.49
N LYS A 19 -8.50 -12.26 -15.73
CA LYS A 19 -7.27 -11.69 -16.25
C LYS A 19 -7.28 -10.17 -16.20
N LYS A 20 -8.40 -9.57 -16.51
CA LYS A 20 -8.50 -8.11 -16.51
C LYS A 20 -8.23 -7.56 -15.11
N THR A 21 -8.83 -8.16 -14.10
CA THR A 21 -8.66 -7.70 -12.72
C THR A 21 -7.21 -7.95 -12.27
N ASP A 22 -6.66 -9.11 -12.63
CA ASP A 22 -5.30 -9.43 -12.25
C ASP A 22 -4.33 -8.42 -12.88
N ASP A 23 -4.46 -8.18 -14.18
CA ASP A 23 -3.58 -7.26 -14.88
C ASP A 23 -3.68 -5.85 -14.32
N TYR A 24 -4.89 -5.41 -14.06
CA TYR A 24 -5.10 -4.06 -13.54
C TYR A 24 -4.48 -3.92 -12.16
N THR A 25 -4.69 -4.91 -11.31
CA THR A 25 -4.18 -4.89 -9.96
C THR A 25 -2.65 -4.87 -9.98
N ARG A 26 -2.04 -5.72 -10.80
CA ARG A 26 -0.59 -5.77 -10.88
C ARG A 26 -0.03 -4.45 -11.38
N LYS A 27 -0.68 -3.88 -12.38
CA LYS A 27 -0.20 -2.63 -12.94
C LYS A 27 -0.30 -1.52 -11.90
N LYS A 28 -1.41 -1.46 -11.19
CA LYS A 28 -1.64 -0.41 -10.24
C LYS A 28 -0.71 -0.53 -9.04
N ILE A 29 -0.62 -1.72 -8.49
CA ILE A 29 0.19 -1.93 -7.29
C ILE A 29 1.68 -1.85 -7.60
N SER A 30 2.09 -2.30 -8.79
CA SER A 30 3.51 -2.26 -9.12
C SER A 30 4.06 -0.84 -9.19
N LYS A 31 3.19 0.15 -9.41
CA LYS A 31 3.66 1.51 -9.47
C LYS A 31 4.16 1.98 -8.11
N LEU A 32 3.77 1.30 -7.05
CA LEU A 32 4.19 1.69 -5.72
C LEU A 32 5.70 1.55 -5.55
N ILE A 33 6.35 0.74 -6.39
CA ILE A 33 7.79 0.54 -6.26
C ILE A 33 8.52 1.87 -6.41
N ASP A 34 7.98 2.79 -7.22
CA ASP A 34 8.62 4.07 -7.45
C ASP A 34 8.58 4.96 -6.21
N TYR A 35 7.71 4.66 -5.26
CA TYR A 35 7.61 5.45 -4.07
C TYR A 35 8.40 4.82 -2.92
N ILE A 36 8.83 3.58 -3.08
CA ILE A 36 9.57 2.87 -2.04
C ILE A 36 11.04 3.24 -2.13
N PRO A 37 11.70 3.53 -1.00
CA PRO A 37 13.11 3.87 -1.01
C PRO A 37 13.92 2.78 -1.69
N LYS A 38 14.91 3.13 -2.47
CA LYS A 38 15.70 2.16 -3.19
C LYS A 38 16.24 1.05 -2.32
N LYS A 39 16.66 1.36 -1.12
CA LYS A 39 17.23 0.35 -0.26
C LYS A 39 16.20 -0.70 0.15
N ALA A 40 14.94 -0.36 0.10
CA ALA A 40 13.90 -1.26 0.52
C ALA A 40 13.31 -2.07 -0.62
N ARG A 41 13.61 -1.71 -1.87
CA ARG A 41 12.96 -2.36 -3.00
C ARG A 41 13.29 -3.82 -3.19
N GLY A 42 14.48 -4.21 -2.85
CA GLY A 42 14.92 -5.57 -3.08
C GLY A 42 14.14 -6.61 -2.31
N VAL A 43 13.59 -6.22 -1.18
CA VAL A 43 12.85 -7.17 -0.36
C VAL A 43 11.38 -6.81 -0.24
N ALA A 44 10.93 -5.83 -1.01
CA ALA A 44 9.54 -5.41 -0.93
C ALA A 44 8.63 -6.48 -1.55
N PHE A 45 7.50 -6.71 -0.93
CA PHE A 45 6.58 -7.73 -1.39
C PHE A 45 5.15 -7.30 -1.05
N ALA A 46 4.27 -7.41 -2.00
CA ALA A 46 2.87 -7.03 -1.80
C ALA A 46 1.96 -8.25 -1.90
N SER A 47 1.06 -8.39 -0.96
CA SER A 47 0.08 -9.45 -0.97
C SER A 47 -1.28 -8.76 -1.04
N VAL A 48 -2.06 -9.07 -2.05
CA VAL A 48 -3.35 -8.43 -2.27
C VAL A 48 -4.43 -9.50 -2.28
N LYS A 49 -5.48 -9.30 -1.50
CA LYS A 49 -6.59 -10.22 -1.47
C LYS A 49 -7.82 -9.46 -1.89
N ILE A 50 -8.59 -10.02 -2.80
CA ILE A 50 -9.81 -9.40 -3.27
C ILE A 50 -10.93 -10.38 -2.98
N ALA A 51 -11.94 -9.95 -2.28
CA ALA A 51 -13.05 -10.81 -1.89
C ALA A 51 -14.37 -10.22 -2.34
N GLU A 52 -15.30 -11.09 -2.65
CA GLU A 52 -16.64 -10.65 -2.94
C GLU A 52 -17.36 -10.80 -1.62
N VAL A 53 -17.96 -9.72 -1.14
CA VAL A 53 -18.64 -9.73 0.15
C VAL A 53 -20.06 -9.25 -0.02
N ASN A 54 -20.89 -9.53 0.96
CA ASN A 54 -22.26 -9.17 0.84
C ASN A 54 -22.55 -8.11 1.86
N LYS A 55 -22.39 -6.85 1.48
CA LYS A 55 -22.62 -5.75 2.38
C LYS A 55 -23.85 -4.97 2.01
N LYS A 56 -24.50 -4.43 3.02
CA LYS A 56 -25.71 -3.70 2.81
C LYS A 56 -25.56 -2.43 2.03
N ASP A 57 -24.42 -1.79 2.10
CA ASP A 57 -24.23 -0.51 1.45
C ASP A 57 -23.80 -0.67 -0.01
N ASN A 58 -24.02 -1.81 -0.58
CA ASN A 58 -23.72 -2.06 -1.98
C ASN A 58 -22.24 -2.13 -2.30
N ASN A 59 -21.39 -2.20 -1.32
CA ASN A 59 -19.97 -2.36 -1.55
C ASN A 59 -19.70 -3.85 -1.56
N LYS A 60 -19.82 -4.44 -2.72
CA LYS A 60 -19.74 -5.87 -2.88
C LYS A 60 -18.36 -6.47 -2.91
N TYR A 61 -17.35 -5.68 -3.05
CA TYR A 61 -15.98 -6.19 -3.12
C TYR A 61 -15.12 -5.55 -2.06
N GLU A 62 -14.23 -6.34 -1.49
CA GLU A 62 -13.34 -5.85 -0.47
C GLU A 62 -11.93 -6.20 -0.89
N CYS A 63 -11.02 -5.26 -0.80
CA CYS A 63 -9.63 -5.49 -1.15
C CYS A 63 -8.78 -5.22 0.07
N GLU A 64 -7.84 -6.11 0.34
CA GLU A 64 -6.98 -5.98 1.48
C GLU A 64 -5.57 -6.20 0.97
N ALA A 65 -4.66 -5.35 1.32
CA ALA A 65 -3.29 -5.47 0.85
C ALA A 65 -2.30 -5.25 1.98
N VAL A 66 -1.22 -6.02 1.94
CA VAL A 66 -0.14 -5.88 2.89
C VAL A 66 1.11 -5.67 2.07
N LEU A 67 1.82 -4.59 2.33
CA LEU A 67 3.08 -4.33 1.64
C LEU A 67 4.17 -4.54 2.68
N THR A 68 5.00 -5.53 2.47
CA THR A 68 6.07 -5.87 3.39
C THR A 68 7.35 -5.16 2.98
N LEU A 69 7.89 -4.37 3.90
CA LEU A 69 9.16 -3.68 3.69
C LEU A 69 10.14 -4.24 4.72
N PRO A 70 11.42 -3.94 4.62
CA PRO A 70 12.42 -4.57 5.49
C PRO A 70 12.12 -4.48 6.98
N ASP A 71 11.62 -3.36 7.42
CA ASP A 71 11.41 -3.15 8.83
C ASP A 71 9.97 -2.83 9.19
N LYS A 72 9.05 -3.00 8.26
CA LYS A 72 7.68 -2.64 8.55
C LYS A 72 6.73 -3.24 7.54
N LYS A 73 5.51 -3.46 7.94
CA LYS A 73 4.47 -3.90 7.02
C LYS A 73 3.42 -2.81 6.99
N LEU A 74 3.00 -2.45 5.80
CA LEU A 74 1.96 -1.46 5.62
C LEU A 74 0.70 -2.20 5.22
N PHE A 75 -0.43 -1.76 5.71
CA PHE A 75 -1.67 -2.46 5.50
C PHE A 75 -2.79 -1.53 5.08
N ALA A 76 -3.59 -1.94 4.15
CA ALA A 76 -4.75 -1.17 3.73
C ALA A 76 -5.90 -2.12 3.42
N LYS A 77 -7.11 -1.71 3.72
CA LYS A 77 -8.28 -2.52 3.47
C LYS A 77 -9.42 -1.58 3.15
N GLU A 78 -10.18 -1.91 2.12
CA GLU A 78 -11.28 -1.06 1.71
C GLU A 78 -12.30 -1.85 0.91
N SER A 79 -13.55 -1.39 0.89
CA SER A 79 -14.56 -2.05 0.10
C SER A 79 -15.12 -1.05 -0.90
N ALA A 80 -15.68 -1.54 -1.98
CA ALA A 80 -16.18 -0.71 -3.05
C ALA A 80 -17.19 -1.50 -3.90
N PRO A 81 -17.96 -0.82 -4.75
CA PRO A 81 -18.95 -1.52 -5.56
C PRO A 81 -18.35 -2.47 -6.58
N ASN A 82 -17.09 -2.27 -6.98
CA ASN A 82 -16.45 -3.22 -7.87
C ASN A 82 -14.98 -3.39 -7.48
N ALA A 83 -14.39 -4.45 -7.97
CA ALA A 83 -13.04 -4.81 -7.58
C ALA A 83 -12.00 -3.78 -7.97
N LEU A 84 -12.12 -3.22 -9.16
CA LEU A 84 -11.12 -2.26 -9.63
C LEU A 84 -11.14 -0.98 -8.79
N ALA A 85 -12.34 -0.56 -8.39
CA ALA A 85 -12.45 0.63 -7.55
C ALA A 85 -11.81 0.38 -6.18
N ALA A 86 -11.97 -0.84 -5.64
CA ALA A 86 -11.38 -1.17 -4.37
C ALA A 86 -9.85 -1.14 -4.48
N VAL A 87 -9.31 -1.67 -5.58
CA VAL A 87 -7.87 -1.67 -5.81
C VAL A 87 -7.34 -0.25 -5.90
N ASP A 88 -8.07 0.66 -6.55
CA ASP A 88 -7.64 2.04 -6.68
C ASP A 88 -7.51 2.69 -5.30
N ILE A 89 -8.48 2.44 -4.43
CA ILE A 89 -8.46 3.03 -3.11
C ILE A 89 -7.29 2.46 -2.30
N ILE A 90 -7.06 1.16 -2.42
CA ILE A 90 -5.98 0.51 -1.72
C ILE A 90 -4.63 1.06 -2.17
N GLU A 91 -4.47 1.27 -3.47
CA GLU A 91 -3.21 1.79 -3.99
C GLU A 91 -2.95 3.19 -3.40
N ALA A 92 -3.99 4.03 -3.38
CA ALA A 92 -3.84 5.37 -2.84
C ALA A 92 -3.50 5.35 -1.35
N LYS A 93 -4.12 4.44 -0.60
CA LYS A 93 -3.84 4.33 0.82
C LYS A 93 -2.41 3.85 1.07
N LEU A 94 -1.95 2.88 0.31
CA LEU A 94 -0.59 2.39 0.47
C LEU A 94 0.42 3.45 0.09
N ARG A 95 0.14 4.22 -0.96
CA ARG A 95 1.04 5.27 -1.39
C ARG A 95 1.20 6.31 -0.29
N ALA A 96 0.11 6.66 0.38
CA ALA A 96 0.17 7.61 1.48
C ALA A 96 0.98 7.05 2.65
N GLN A 97 0.83 5.75 2.91
CA GLN A 97 1.57 5.12 3.99
C GLN A 97 3.05 5.04 3.66
N ILE A 98 3.39 4.81 2.39
CA ILE A 98 4.79 4.77 1.96
C ILE A 98 5.40 6.16 2.16
N SER A 99 4.66 7.19 1.84
CA SER A 99 5.15 8.53 2.00
C SER A 99 5.47 8.81 3.47
N LYS A 100 4.61 8.36 4.36
CA LYS A 100 4.81 8.55 5.78
C LYS A 100 6.02 7.71 6.24
N TYR A 101 6.15 6.50 5.72
CA TYR A 101 7.26 5.62 6.04
C TYR A 101 8.59 6.29 5.66
N LYS A 102 8.65 6.90 4.49
CA LYS A 102 9.86 7.56 4.05
C LYS A 102 10.19 8.75 4.95
N THR A 103 9.19 9.48 5.35
CA THR A 103 9.40 10.63 6.21
C THR A 103 9.91 10.18 7.58
N GLU A 104 9.36 9.11 8.11
CA GLU A 104 9.80 8.60 9.39
C GLU A 104 11.24 8.13 9.34
N ARG A 105 11.62 7.43 8.27
CA ARG A 105 12.98 6.96 8.16
C ARG A 105 13.94 8.13 8.01
N ARG A 106 13.54 9.13 7.28
CA ARG A 106 14.39 10.26 7.08
C ARG A 106 14.55 11.01 8.42
N SER A 107 13.50 11.10 9.19
CA SER A 107 13.57 11.75 10.47
C SER A 107 14.55 11.06 11.38
N ASP A 108 14.51 9.75 11.40
CA ASP A 108 15.41 8.99 12.22
C ASP A 108 16.83 9.24 11.79
N GLY A 109 17.06 9.36 10.52
CA GLY A 109 18.38 9.54 10.02
C GLY A 109 18.93 10.90 10.33
N VAL A 110 18.11 11.91 10.33
CA VAL A 110 18.61 13.16 10.58
C VAL A 110 18.29 13.64 11.90
N ARG A 111 17.70 12.85 12.82
CA ARG A 111 17.32 13.24 13.97
C ARG A 111 18.19 13.98 14.66
N THR A 112 18.19 15.06 14.69
CA THR A 112 19.04 15.75 15.46
C THR A 112 18.23 16.20 16.53
N GLY A 113 17.22 15.67 16.75
CA GLY A 113 16.48 15.98 17.87
C GLY A 113 15.72 17.24 17.86
N GLY A 114 16.32 18.27 18.14
CA GLY A 114 15.65 19.52 18.33
C GLY A 114 14.68 19.91 17.24
N PHE A 115 15.15 19.88 16.07
CA PHE A 115 14.36 20.32 14.95
C PHE A 115 13.13 19.43 14.77
N MET A 116 13.34 18.15 14.80
CA MET A 116 12.23 17.27 14.58
C MET A 116 11.22 17.31 15.71
N ALA A 117 11.71 17.51 16.91
CA ALA A 117 10.81 17.59 18.03
C ALA A 117 9.92 18.80 17.86
N MET A 118 10.48 19.91 17.40
CA MET A 118 9.74 21.11 17.19
C MET A 118 8.71 20.92 16.09
N VAL A 119 9.10 20.31 15.02
CA VAL A 119 8.19 20.11 13.92
C VAL A 119 7.03 19.22 14.36
N LYS A 120 7.31 18.18 15.10
CA LYS A 120 6.26 17.31 15.54
C LYS A 120 5.30 18.02 16.46
N ARG A 121 5.80 18.86 17.30
CA ARG A 121 4.94 19.55 18.20
C ARG A 121 4.06 20.44 17.41
N SER A 122 4.62 21.12 16.42
CA SER A 122 3.89 22.04 15.64
C SER A 122 2.76 21.34 14.89
N LEU A 123 3.06 20.22 14.34
CA LEU A 123 2.06 19.49 13.62
C LEU A 123 0.98 18.94 14.52
N ARG A 124 1.35 18.56 15.68
CA ARG A 124 0.39 18.01 16.52
C ARG A 124 -0.48 19.00 17.05
N ARG A 125 0.00 20.13 17.20
CA ARG A 125 -0.66 21.02 17.85
C ARG A 125 -1.71 21.36 17.10
N LYS A 126 -1.85 21.21 16.13
CA LYS A 126 -2.82 21.51 15.49
C LYS A 126 -3.85 21.43 15.94
#